data_7fdc7fcbd72dac42601bbf4ed14787bf
#
_entry.id   7fdc7fcbd72dac42601bbf4ed14787bf
#
_cell.length_a   1.000
_cell.length_b   1.000
_cell.length_c   1.000
_cell.angle_alpha   90.00
_cell.angle_beta   90.00
_cell.angle_gamma   90.00
#
_symmetry.space_group_name_H-M   'P 1'
#
loop_
_entity.id
_entity.type
_entity.pdbx_description
1 polymer ?
#
loop_
_entity_poly.entity_id
_entity_poly.type
_entity_poly.pdbx_seq_one_letter_code
_entity_poly.pdbx_strand_id
1 'polypeptide(L)'
;MADIVGERVQPGEAIVNYEDKVFPDHQAEPGQKAFVFYHAVPFESSASLVNLLTATRILRKGFETHFVMFGPGSLAAAATRRFPKVGDEAFPGNMNYNNLLRRFMDEGGHAYACRFSAAALYGMREIDMMEGVKPINPLDVLDSVLTARRSNALIMQTWTV
;
A
#
# COMPACT_ATOMS: atom_id res chain seq x y z
N MET A 1 32.73 -6.28 6.97
CA MET A 1 31.74 -6.85 7.92
C MET A 1 31.42 -5.75 8.89
N ALA A 2 30.21 -5.21 8.84
CA ALA A 2 29.80 -4.24 9.85
C ALA A 2 29.71 -4.96 11.19
N ASP A 3 30.42 -4.44 12.20
CA ASP A 3 30.27 -4.92 13.55
C ASP A 3 28.84 -4.74 13.99
N ILE A 4 28.15 -5.85 14.19
CA ILE A 4 26.84 -5.83 14.83
C ILE A 4 27.12 -5.49 16.30
N VAL A 5 27.02 -4.22 16.60
CA VAL A 5 27.23 -3.72 17.96
C VAL A 5 26.16 -4.32 18.85
N GLY A 6 26.56 -4.95 19.93
CA GLY A 6 25.68 -5.72 20.81
C GLY A 6 24.73 -4.90 21.68
N GLU A 7 24.41 -3.68 21.32
CA GLU A 7 23.35 -2.90 21.96
C GLU A 7 22.01 -3.16 21.28
N ARG A 8 21.01 -3.40 22.09
CA ARG A 8 19.65 -3.64 21.65
C ARG A 8 19.12 -2.38 20.96
N VAL A 9 18.83 -2.49 19.67
CA VAL A 9 18.23 -1.40 18.89
C VAL A 9 16.92 -0.99 19.53
N GLN A 10 16.76 0.30 19.78
CA GLN A 10 15.52 0.85 20.33
C GLN A 10 14.43 0.92 19.25
N PRO A 11 13.15 0.86 19.64
CA PRO A 11 12.06 1.05 18.66
C PRO A 11 12.26 2.34 17.85
N GLY A 12 12.29 2.22 16.53
CA GLY A 12 12.49 3.33 15.60
C GLY A 12 13.94 3.63 15.21
N GLU A 13 14.91 2.96 15.80
CA GLU A 13 16.30 3.06 15.38
C GLU A 13 16.59 2.15 14.18
N ALA A 14 17.45 2.59 13.29
CA ALA A 14 17.92 1.77 12.19
C ALA A 14 19.01 0.79 12.66
N ILE A 15 18.88 -0.49 12.27
CA ILE A 15 19.89 -1.53 12.52
C ILE A 15 21.06 -1.43 11.54
N VAL A 16 20.92 -0.64 10.50
CA VAL A 16 21.92 -0.45 9.44
C VAL A 16 22.01 1.03 9.07
N ASN A 17 23.19 1.43 8.62
CA ASN A 17 23.35 2.76 8.06
C ASN A 17 22.70 2.82 6.66
N TYR A 18 21.70 3.71 6.48
CA TYR A 18 20.98 3.89 5.22
C TYR A 18 21.58 5.00 4.33
N GLU A 19 22.75 5.52 4.67
CA GLU A 19 23.36 6.62 3.92
C GLU A 19 23.84 6.18 2.54
N ASP A 20 24.23 4.91 2.39
CA ASP A 20 24.74 4.37 1.14
C ASP A 20 23.63 3.81 0.25
N LYS A 21 23.14 4.63 -0.66
CA LYS A 21 22.23 4.17 -1.70
C LYS A 21 22.99 3.47 -2.82
N VAL A 22 22.61 2.22 -3.13
CA VAL A 22 23.19 1.44 -4.23
C VAL A 22 22.62 1.85 -5.60
N PHE A 23 21.34 2.22 -5.63
CA PHE A 23 20.67 2.62 -6.87
C PHE A 23 20.46 4.13 -6.91
N PRO A 24 20.54 4.74 -8.13
CA PRO A 24 20.26 6.15 -8.30
C PRO A 24 18.82 6.50 -7.90
N ASP A 25 18.59 7.76 -7.56
CA ASP A 25 17.28 8.26 -7.20
C ASP A 25 16.50 8.65 -8.46
N HIS A 26 15.76 7.68 -9.02
CA HIS A 26 14.90 7.92 -10.16
C HIS A 26 13.64 8.68 -9.75
N GLN A 27 13.23 9.63 -10.58
CA GLN A 27 11.97 10.33 -10.51
C GLN A 27 11.11 9.96 -11.71
N ALA A 28 9.79 10.12 -11.59
CA ALA A 28 8.89 9.89 -12.70
C ALA A 28 9.03 10.98 -13.77
N GLU A 29 8.84 10.59 -15.02
CA GLU A 29 8.60 11.53 -16.09
C GLU A 29 7.18 12.13 -16.02
N PRO A 30 6.93 13.31 -16.58
CA PRO A 30 5.60 13.92 -16.57
C PRO A 30 4.51 12.97 -17.13
N GLY A 31 3.46 12.75 -16.36
CA GLY A 31 2.33 11.88 -16.72
C GLY A 31 2.58 10.38 -16.57
N GLN A 32 3.71 9.98 -16.02
CA GLN A 32 4.01 8.58 -15.78
C GLN A 32 3.15 8.01 -14.65
N LYS A 33 2.55 6.84 -14.89
CA LYS A 33 1.63 6.19 -13.97
C LYS A 33 2.28 5.02 -13.25
N ALA A 34 1.77 4.74 -12.05
CA ALA A 34 2.10 3.53 -11.30
C ALA A 34 0.82 2.85 -10.77
N PHE A 35 0.77 1.54 -10.87
CA PHE A 35 -0.30 0.73 -10.31
C PHE A 35 0.27 -0.25 -9.30
N VAL A 36 -0.26 -0.21 -8.09
CA VAL A 36 0.04 -1.16 -7.03
C VAL A 36 -1.18 -2.03 -6.81
N PHE A 37 -1.10 -3.27 -7.26
CA PHE A 37 -2.16 -4.26 -7.11
C PHE A 37 -2.00 -5.02 -5.81
N TYR A 38 -2.96 -4.85 -4.91
CA TYR A 38 -2.90 -5.38 -3.57
C TYR A 38 -3.91 -6.50 -3.37
N HIS A 39 -3.41 -7.73 -3.23
CA HIS A 39 -4.20 -8.96 -3.07
C HIS A 39 -3.81 -9.76 -1.81
N ALA A 40 -3.11 -9.17 -0.87
CA ALA A 40 -2.72 -9.85 0.37
C ALA A 40 -3.77 -9.66 1.46
N VAL A 41 -3.88 -10.64 2.36
CA VAL A 41 -4.63 -10.45 3.60
C VAL A 41 -3.93 -9.36 4.42
N PRO A 42 -4.61 -8.28 4.79
CA PRO A 42 -3.95 -7.09 5.34
C PRO A 42 -3.14 -7.31 6.61
N PHE A 43 -3.38 -8.37 7.32
CA PHE A 43 -2.92 -8.51 8.70
C PHE A 43 -2.10 -9.77 8.97
N GLU A 44 -1.84 -10.57 7.94
CA GLU A 44 -1.07 -11.81 8.12
C GLU A 44 0.44 -11.63 7.97
N SER A 45 0.85 -10.50 7.37
CA SER A 45 2.28 -10.25 7.14
C SER A 45 2.59 -8.77 6.98
N SER A 46 3.88 -8.43 7.01
CA SER A 46 4.37 -7.08 6.70
C SER A 46 4.10 -6.63 5.26
N ALA A 47 3.69 -7.53 4.36
CA ALA A 47 3.46 -7.24 2.96
C ALA A 47 2.47 -6.08 2.76
N SER A 48 1.40 -6.04 3.55
CA SER A 48 0.40 -4.97 3.52
C SER A 48 0.99 -3.60 3.80
N LEU A 49 1.73 -3.50 4.89
CA LEU A 49 2.38 -2.26 5.31
C LEU A 49 3.41 -1.81 4.28
N VAL A 50 4.27 -2.73 3.85
CA VAL A 50 5.34 -2.44 2.89
C VAL A 50 4.79 -1.98 1.55
N ASN A 51 3.71 -2.60 1.07
CA ASN A 51 3.10 -2.18 -0.20
C ASN A 51 2.50 -0.77 -0.14
N LEU A 52 1.82 -0.43 0.93
CA LEU A 52 1.24 0.90 1.08
C LEU A 52 2.33 1.97 1.29
N LEU A 53 3.36 1.67 2.08
CA LEU A 53 4.53 2.54 2.21
C LEU A 53 5.24 2.73 0.86
N THR A 54 5.36 1.65 0.08
CA THR A 54 5.99 1.72 -1.24
C THR A 54 5.12 2.51 -2.22
N ALA A 55 3.80 2.33 -2.22
CA ALA A 55 2.88 3.14 -3.02
C ALA A 55 3.02 4.63 -2.71
N THR A 56 3.10 4.99 -1.43
CA THR A 56 3.34 6.37 -1.00
C THR A 56 4.70 6.90 -1.48
N ARG A 57 5.73 6.07 -1.43
CA ARG A 57 7.06 6.46 -1.94
C ARG A 57 7.07 6.65 -3.46
N ILE A 58 6.37 5.78 -4.20
CA ILE A 58 6.20 5.90 -5.65
C ILE A 58 5.49 7.22 -5.98
N LEU A 59 4.40 7.52 -5.27
CA LEU A 59 3.67 8.80 -5.42
C LEU A 59 4.61 10.00 -5.22
N ARG A 60 5.44 9.99 -4.18
CA ARG A 60 6.40 11.06 -3.87
C ARG A 60 7.55 11.16 -4.88
N LYS A 61 7.75 10.15 -5.70
CA LYS A 61 8.65 10.19 -6.86
C LYS A 61 8.01 10.78 -8.12
N GLY A 62 6.78 11.29 -8.01
CA GLY A 62 6.08 11.99 -9.08
C GLY A 62 5.19 11.12 -9.97
N PHE A 63 5.03 9.83 -9.66
CA PHE A 63 4.09 8.98 -10.40
C PHE A 63 2.64 9.28 -10.01
N GLU A 64 1.73 9.34 -11.00
CA GLU A 64 0.30 9.21 -10.74
C GLU A 64 0.02 7.79 -10.24
N THR A 65 -0.18 7.64 -8.94
CA THR A 65 -0.17 6.31 -8.30
C THR A 65 -1.56 5.82 -7.96
N HIS A 66 -1.88 4.63 -8.46
CA HIS A 66 -3.15 3.92 -8.27
C HIS A 66 -2.93 2.68 -7.38
N PHE A 67 -3.60 2.63 -6.23
CA PHE A 67 -3.57 1.52 -5.28
C PHE A 67 -4.87 0.74 -5.39
N VAL A 68 -4.82 -0.46 -5.96
CA VAL A 68 -5.99 -1.28 -6.29
C VAL A 68 -6.09 -2.47 -5.34
N MET A 69 -7.04 -2.42 -4.42
CA MET A 69 -7.31 -3.46 -3.42
C MET A 69 -8.39 -4.42 -3.94
N PHE A 70 -8.07 -5.69 -4.03
CA PHE A 70 -9.02 -6.71 -4.51
C PHE A 70 -8.78 -8.07 -3.83
N GLY A 71 -9.70 -9.00 -4.01
CA GLY A 71 -9.66 -10.26 -3.29
C GLY A 71 -9.56 -10.03 -1.77
N PRO A 72 -8.69 -10.77 -1.07
CA PRO A 72 -8.47 -10.58 0.37
C PRO A 72 -8.01 -9.16 0.72
N GLY A 73 -7.31 -8.49 -0.19
CA GLY A 73 -6.79 -7.13 -0.01
C GLY A 73 -7.89 -6.07 0.13
N SER A 74 -9.12 -6.34 -0.31
CA SER A 74 -10.23 -5.40 -0.18
C SER A 74 -10.57 -5.06 1.28
N LEU A 75 -10.22 -5.92 2.24
CA LEU A 75 -10.38 -5.64 3.67
C LEU A 75 -9.53 -4.42 4.11
N ALA A 76 -8.46 -4.12 3.39
CA ALA A 76 -7.64 -2.94 3.67
C ALA A 76 -8.40 -1.61 3.54
N ALA A 77 -9.48 -1.59 2.78
CA ALA A 77 -10.33 -0.43 2.60
C ALA A 77 -11.27 -0.12 3.78
N ALA A 78 -11.42 -1.01 4.76
CA ALA A 78 -12.37 -0.83 5.86
C ALA A 78 -12.06 0.42 6.70
N ALA A 79 -13.08 1.25 6.93
CA ALA A 79 -12.96 2.49 7.70
C ALA A 79 -12.73 2.24 9.19
N THR A 80 -13.40 1.23 9.73
CA THR A 80 -13.36 0.91 11.15
C THR A 80 -12.59 -0.38 11.38
N ARG A 81 -11.50 -0.28 12.13
CA ARG A 81 -10.71 -1.43 12.58
C ARG A 81 -10.44 -1.31 14.05
N ARG A 82 -10.71 -2.40 14.75
CA ARG A 82 -10.29 -2.51 16.16
C ARG A 82 -8.86 -3.01 16.26
N PHE A 83 -8.45 -3.88 15.33
CA PHE A 83 -7.12 -4.51 15.23
C PHE A 83 -6.84 -4.92 13.78
N PRO A 84 -5.56 -5.13 13.43
CA PRO A 84 -4.36 -4.79 14.17
C PRO A 84 -3.86 -3.38 13.82
N LYS A 85 -3.09 -2.84 14.72
CA LYS A 85 -2.20 -1.72 14.45
C LYS A 85 -0.93 -2.31 13.84
N VAL A 86 -0.80 -2.28 12.56
CA VAL A 86 0.38 -2.83 11.88
C VAL A 86 1.55 -1.87 12.05
N GLY A 87 2.62 -2.34 12.63
CA GLY A 87 3.86 -1.58 12.77
C GLY A 87 3.97 -0.70 14.02
N ASP A 88 3.04 -0.77 14.97
CA ASP A 88 3.11 0.00 16.22
C ASP A 88 4.38 -0.34 17.04
N GLU A 89 4.88 -1.55 16.92
CA GLU A 89 6.09 -1.99 17.62
C GLU A 89 7.37 -1.72 16.82
N ALA A 90 7.28 -1.72 15.50
CA ALA A 90 8.43 -1.55 14.60
C ALA A 90 8.67 -0.10 14.20
N PHE A 91 7.61 0.73 14.23
CA PHE A 91 7.66 2.12 13.80
C PHE A 91 7.01 3.00 14.86
N PRO A 92 7.74 3.89 15.50
CA PRO A 92 7.19 4.80 16.50
C PRO A 92 6.11 5.71 15.89
N GLY A 93 5.04 5.88 16.62
CA GLY A 93 4.05 6.89 16.32
C GLY A 93 2.95 6.47 15.33
N ASN A 94 2.07 5.59 15.75
CA ASN A 94 0.73 5.47 15.16
C ASN A 94 0.67 5.04 13.67
N MET A 95 1.52 4.14 13.28
CA MET A 95 1.49 3.56 11.94
C MET A 95 0.39 2.51 11.81
N ASN A 96 -0.87 2.88 12.05
CA ASN A 96 -1.95 2.00 11.68
C ASN A 96 -2.22 2.10 10.17
N TYR A 97 -2.73 1.03 9.61
CA TYR A 97 -2.95 0.92 8.19
C TYR A 97 -3.90 2.00 7.65
N ASN A 98 -4.92 2.38 8.42
CA ASN A 98 -5.87 3.42 8.03
C ASN A 98 -5.21 4.80 7.92
N ASN A 99 -4.33 5.14 8.85
CA ASN A 99 -3.60 6.41 8.79
C ASN A 99 -2.67 6.46 7.58
N LEU A 100 -2.03 5.35 7.24
CA LEU A 100 -1.18 5.27 6.06
C LEU A 100 -1.98 5.37 4.76
N LEU A 101 -3.12 4.70 4.68
CA LEU A 101 -3.98 4.77 3.50
C LEU A 101 -4.59 6.18 3.33
N ARG A 102 -5.00 6.80 4.43
CA ARG A 102 -5.46 8.19 4.42
C ARG A 102 -4.36 9.12 3.94
N ARG A 103 -3.17 9.02 4.52
CA ARG A 103 -2.02 9.81 4.10
C ARG A 103 -1.68 9.64 2.63
N PHE A 104 -1.74 8.42 2.12
CA PHE A 104 -1.54 8.15 0.69
C PHE A 104 -2.55 8.91 -0.16
N MET A 105 -3.84 8.89 0.22
CA MET A 105 -4.89 9.63 -0.50
C MET A 105 -4.75 11.14 -0.33
N ASP A 106 -4.43 11.64 0.86
CA ASP A 106 -4.23 13.07 1.14
C ASP A 106 -3.06 13.65 0.34
N GLU A 107 -2.03 12.84 0.07
CA GLU A 107 -0.90 13.21 -0.79
C GLU A 107 -1.22 13.11 -2.30
N GLY A 108 -2.46 12.74 -2.69
CA GLY A 108 -2.92 12.68 -4.08
C GLY A 108 -2.92 11.28 -4.69
N GLY A 109 -2.69 10.24 -3.92
CA GLY A 109 -2.82 8.85 -4.38
C GLY A 109 -4.27 8.43 -4.60
N HIS A 110 -4.50 7.59 -5.60
CA HIS A 110 -5.83 7.06 -5.93
C HIS A 110 -6.01 5.67 -5.33
N ALA A 111 -6.95 5.52 -4.41
CA ALA A 111 -7.26 4.24 -3.76
C ALA A 111 -8.58 3.65 -4.27
N TYR A 112 -8.54 2.38 -4.66
CA TYR A 112 -9.70 1.64 -5.18
C TYR A 112 -9.88 0.34 -4.42
N ALA A 113 -11.14 -0.08 -4.23
CA ALA A 113 -11.46 -1.36 -3.62
C ALA A 113 -12.52 -2.11 -4.41
N CYS A 114 -12.27 -3.39 -4.70
CA CYS A 114 -13.22 -4.25 -5.38
C CYS A 114 -14.45 -4.50 -4.48
N ARG A 115 -15.60 -3.94 -4.86
CA ARG A 115 -16.86 -4.07 -4.10
C ARG A 115 -17.33 -5.51 -3.97
N PHE A 116 -17.11 -6.32 -5.00
CA PHE A 116 -17.53 -7.71 -4.99
C PHE A 116 -16.74 -8.52 -3.94
N SER A 117 -15.42 -8.44 -3.95
CA SER A 117 -14.61 -9.17 -2.96
C SER A 117 -14.82 -8.64 -1.53
N ALA A 118 -15.01 -7.34 -1.37
CA ALA A 118 -15.35 -6.74 -0.08
C ALA A 118 -16.65 -7.34 0.50
N ALA A 119 -17.69 -7.43 -0.32
CA ALA A 119 -18.98 -7.99 0.09
C ALA A 119 -18.90 -9.53 0.25
N ALA A 120 -18.35 -10.24 -0.72
CA ALA A 120 -18.37 -11.70 -0.75
C ALA A 120 -17.49 -12.34 0.32
N LEU A 121 -16.31 -11.75 0.61
CA LEU A 121 -15.38 -12.31 1.59
C LEU A 121 -15.63 -11.79 3.01
N TYR A 122 -16.08 -10.55 3.14
CA TYR A 122 -16.10 -9.87 4.44
C TYR A 122 -17.46 -9.29 4.83
N GLY A 123 -18.47 -9.40 3.98
CA GLY A 123 -19.78 -8.76 4.20
C GLY A 123 -19.68 -7.23 4.28
N MET A 124 -18.60 -6.65 3.77
CA MET A 124 -18.35 -5.22 3.83
C MET A 124 -19.11 -4.49 2.73
N ARG A 125 -19.84 -3.45 3.10
CA ARG A 125 -20.57 -2.57 2.19
C ARG A 125 -19.69 -1.37 1.80
N GLU A 126 -20.08 -0.67 0.77
CA GLU A 126 -19.36 0.55 0.34
C GLU A 126 -19.30 1.62 1.43
N ILE A 127 -20.38 1.74 2.23
CA ILE A 127 -20.41 2.67 3.38
C ILE A 127 -19.44 2.29 4.50
N ASP A 128 -18.98 1.06 4.54
CA ASP A 128 -18.01 0.57 5.53
C ASP A 128 -16.56 0.86 5.10
N MET A 129 -16.36 1.37 3.87
CA MET A 129 -15.05 1.74 3.36
C MET A 129 -14.62 3.13 3.86
N MET A 130 -13.31 3.34 3.91
CA MET A 130 -12.73 4.65 4.23
C MET A 130 -13.17 5.69 3.20
N GLU A 131 -13.48 6.87 3.69
CA GLU A 131 -13.71 8.03 2.83
C GLU A 131 -12.50 8.27 1.91
N GLY A 132 -12.76 8.54 0.63
CA GLY A 132 -11.73 8.69 -0.40
C GLY A 132 -11.39 7.39 -1.15
N VAL A 133 -11.68 6.21 -0.59
CA VAL A 133 -11.56 4.95 -1.32
C VAL A 133 -12.72 4.82 -2.32
N LYS A 134 -12.40 4.63 -3.58
CA LYS A 134 -13.39 4.45 -4.65
C LYS A 134 -13.75 2.97 -4.80
N PRO A 135 -15.01 2.58 -4.55
CA PRO A 135 -15.47 1.23 -4.87
C PRO A 135 -15.47 0.99 -6.38
N ILE A 136 -14.91 -0.14 -6.80
CA ILE A 136 -14.84 -0.56 -8.20
C ILE A 136 -15.50 -1.93 -8.40
N ASN A 137 -15.97 -2.15 -9.61
CA ASN A 137 -16.56 -3.41 -10.03
C ASN A 137 -15.45 -4.45 -10.29
N PRO A 138 -15.70 -5.76 -10.21
CA PRO A 138 -14.68 -6.78 -10.52
C PRO A 138 -14.07 -6.66 -11.91
N LEU A 139 -14.84 -6.19 -12.90
CA LEU A 139 -14.33 -5.99 -14.26
C LEU A 139 -13.32 -4.83 -14.32
N ASP A 140 -13.53 -3.79 -13.49
CA ASP A 140 -12.57 -2.68 -13.37
C ASP A 140 -11.20 -3.15 -12.86
N VAL A 141 -11.14 -4.23 -12.07
CA VAL A 141 -9.86 -4.80 -11.63
C VAL A 141 -9.06 -5.28 -12.83
N LEU A 142 -9.70 -6.02 -13.76
CA LEU A 142 -9.06 -6.44 -14.99
C LEU A 142 -8.70 -5.25 -15.88
N ASP A 143 -9.64 -4.32 -16.04
CA ASP A 143 -9.42 -3.14 -16.89
C ASP A 143 -8.32 -2.22 -16.33
N SER A 144 -8.13 -2.17 -15.01
CA SER A 144 -7.00 -1.45 -14.40
C SER A 144 -5.65 -2.10 -14.76
N VAL A 145 -5.58 -3.44 -14.81
CA VAL A 145 -4.36 -4.14 -15.27
C VAL A 145 -4.08 -3.84 -16.75
N LEU A 146 -5.12 -3.90 -17.59
CA LEU A 146 -4.99 -3.58 -19.01
C LEU A 146 -4.61 -2.10 -19.23
N THR A 147 -5.17 -1.20 -18.44
CA THR A 147 -4.84 0.22 -18.45
C THR A 147 -3.37 0.44 -18.07
N ALA A 148 -2.91 -0.20 -17.00
CA ALA A 148 -1.52 -0.14 -16.57
C ALA A 148 -0.57 -0.61 -17.68
N ARG A 149 -0.91 -1.73 -18.31
CA ARG A 149 -0.11 -2.28 -19.41
C ARG A 149 -0.05 -1.36 -20.62
N ARG A 150 -1.19 -0.77 -21.02
CA ARG A 150 -1.28 0.13 -22.19
C ARG A 150 -0.59 1.47 -21.96
N SER A 151 -0.60 1.97 -20.74
CA SER A 151 0.06 3.24 -20.39
C SER A 151 1.55 3.10 -20.08
N ASN A 152 2.14 1.92 -20.28
CA ASN A 152 3.53 1.63 -19.89
C ASN A 152 3.82 2.04 -18.42
N ALA A 153 2.86 1.79 -17.54
CA ALA A 153 2.96 2.15 -16.14
C ALA A 153 3.92 1.24 -15.39
N LEU A 154 4.48 1.76 -14.30
CA LEU A 154 5.13 0.94 -13.30
C LEU A 154 4.06 0.04 -12.65
N ILE A 155 4.26 -1.26 -12.65
CA ILE A 155 3.34 -2.23 -12.05
C ILE A 155 4.03 -2.92 -10.88
N MET A 156 3.42 -2.83 -9.71
CA MET A 156 3.75 -3.64 -8.55
C MET A 156 2.54 -4.48 -8.15
N GLN A 157 2.77 -5.72 -7.76
CA GLN A 157 1.68 -6.57 -7.29
C GLN A 157 2.16 -7.49 -6.16
N THR A 158 1.28 -7.73 -5.21
CA THR A 158 1.46 -8.75 -4.19
C THR A 158 0.38 -9.79 -4.30
N TRP A 159 0.82 -11.00 -4.46
CA TRP A 159 -0.01 -12.19 -4.35
C TRP A 159 0.48 -12.95 -3.14
N THR A 160 -0.38 -13.17 -2.18
CA THR A 160 -0.16 -14.24 -1.19
C THR A 160 -0.65 -15.54 -1.83
N VAL A 161 0.24 -16.46 -1.95
CA VAL A 161 -0.07 -17.83 -2.37
C VAL A 161 -0.57 -18.61 -1.17
#